data_6f55fa1705bf598dcf1a1a3222ba1b74
#
_entry.id   6f55fa1705bf598dcf1a1a3222ba1b74
#
_cell.length_a   1.000
_cell.length_b   1.000
_cell.length_c   1.000
_cell.angle_alpha   90.00
_cell.angle_beta   90.00
_cell.angle_gamma   90.00
#
_symmetry.space_group_name_H-M   'P 1'
#
loop_
_entity.id
_entity.type
_entity.pdbx_description
1 polymer ?
#
loop_
_entity_poly.entity_id
_entity_poly.type
_entity_poly.pdbx_seq_one_letter_code
_entity_poly.pdbx_strand_id
1 'polypeptide(L)'
;MRHHSWLGTALFCLGLGCSYEEAEGPTLPADALAADLTVDSDADPRWPRTYLLTLDAGAFPKTPDHPSALLYVPSSFVPTAPISLVVYIHGFNNCVENIVRPTASGQSCKSGGAVRNAYNLIGQLETSERNALLLCPEVAFDRASSDPGRLGTINGFRALLKEALGQVQTDLGRIDVDQLSPVVVASHSGGYAAAAGIAERGGVPISEVYLLDSLYGNSGDFETWMRQDLGSFSGSAPHRRFASIYTDGGGTLANNQALATMARGFLPDPGVLVDDRTTATWPPATYGHGLLFKRSALAHDGVPRYYFGTLLSTSSLAQHHPALWAAAPSQVE
;
A
#
# COMPACT_ATOMS: atom_id res chain seq x y z
N MET A 1 -27.42 -37.41 -13.55
CA MET A 1 -27.65 -36.40 -12.51
C MET A 1 -27.05 -36.93 -11.20
N ARG A 2 -25.87 -36.46 -10.81
CA ARG A 2 -25.28 -36.78 -9.51
C ARG A 2 -24.84 -35.44 -8.90
N HIS A 3 -25.54 -35.05 -7.83
CA HIS A 3 -25.21 -33.89 -7.01
C HIS A 3 -24.00 -34.22 -6.12
N HIS A 4 -22.91 -33.50 -6.27
CA HIS A 4 -21.83 -33.47 -5.29
C HIS A 4 -22.02 -32.25 -4.38
N SER A 5 -22.47 -32.51 -3.16
CA SER A 5 -22.47 -31.52 -2.08
C SER A 5 -21.05 -31.41 -1.51
N TRP A 6 -20.47 -30.21 -1.57
CA TRP A 6 -19.26 -29.87 -0.86
C TRP A 6 -19.64 -29.37 0.54
N LEU A 7 -19.33 -30.18 1.53
CA LEU A 7 -19.36 -29.80 2.93
C LEU A 7 -18.04 -29.04 3.23
N GLY A 8 -18.14 -27.72 3.37
CA GLY A 8 -17.08 -26.88 3.87
C GLY A 8 -16.86 -27.11 5.37
N THR A 9 -15.72 -27.67 5.73
CA THR A 9 -15.31 -27.81 7.13
C THR A 9 -14.84 -26.45 7.63
N ALA A 10 -15.67 -25.77 8.43
CA ALA A 10 -15.28 -24.58 9.17
C ALA A 10 -14.39 -25.03 10.36
N LEU A 11 -13.13 -24.68 10.31
CA LEU A 11 -12.19 -24.90 11.42
C LEU A 11 -12.40 -23.78 12.44
N PHE A 12 -13.10 -24.09 13.54
CA PHE A 12 -13.19 -23.23 14.72
C PHE A 12 -11.89 -23.34 15.52
N CYS A 13 -11.05 -22.32 15.49
CA CYS A 13 -9.98 -22.15 16.47
C CYS A 13 -10.60 -21.60 17.75
N LEU A 14 -10.88 -22.48 18.69
CA LEU A 14 -11.19 -22.15 20.08
C LEU A 14 -9.93 -21.59 20.76
N GLY A 15 -10.08 -20.48 21.45
CA GLY A 15 -9.06 -19.69 22.11
C GLY A 15 -8.16 -20.51 23.07
N LEU A 16 -6.92 -20.60 22.68
CA LEU A 16 -5.79 -20.75 23.56
C LEU A 16 -4.83 -19.65 23.21
N GLY A 17 -4.55 -18.78 24.17
CA GLY A 17 -3.62 -17.68 24.00
C GLY A 17 -2.23 -18.19 23.63
N CYS A 18 -1.87 -18.04 22.36
CA CYS A 18 -0.49 -18.16 21.94
C CYS A 18 0.23 -16.87 22.31
N SER A 19 0.94 -16.91 23.44
CA SER A 19 2.02 -15.97 23.72
C SER A 19 3.16 -16.31 22.76
N TYR A 20 3.32 -15.49 21.73
CA TYR A 20 4.51 -15.51 20.88
C TYR A 20 5.64 -14.82 21.63
N GLU A 21 6.70 -15.55 21.98
CA GLU A 21 7.99 -14.97 22.29
C GLU A 21 8.51 -14.31 21.00
N GLU A 22 8.65 -12.99 21.01
CA GLU A 22 9.30 -12.23 19.94
C GLU A 22 10.77 -12.64 19.90
N ALA A 23 11.15 -13.43 18.90
CA ALA A 23 12.55 -13.56 18.55
C ALA A 23 13.05 -12.17 18.07
N GLU A 24 13.99 -11.59 18.80
CA GLU A 24 14.67 -10.36 18.39
C GLU A 24 15.31 -10.55 17.02
N GLY A 25 14.67 -9.99 15.99
CA GLY A 25 15.23 -9.90 14.66
C GLY A 25 16.48 -8.99 14.65
N PRO A 26 17.33 -9.07 13.61
CA PRO A 26 18.56 -8.28 13.55
C PRO A 26 18.22 -6.80 13.72
N THR A 27 18.80 -6.19 14.76
CA THR A 27 18.71 -4.74 15.03
C THR A 27 19.36 -4.00 13.88
N LEU A 28 18.56 -3.22 13.15
CA LEU A 28 19.11 -2.27 12.18
C LEU A 28 19.91 -1.19 12.93
N PRO A 29 21.04 -0.74 12.39
CA PRO A 29 21.80 0.35 13.00
C PRO A 29 20.90 1.59 13.10
N ALA A 30 20.85 2.18 14.29
CA ALA A 30 20.02 3.35 14.61
C ALA A 30 20.39 4.59 13.77
N ASP A 31 21.55 4.58 13.16
CA ASP A 31 22.11 5.70 12.39
C ASP A 31 21.56 5.84 10.97
N ALA A 32 20.80 4.85 10.49
CA ALA A 32 20.19 4.91 9.15
C ALA A 32 18.91 5.75 9.07
N LEU A 33 18.39 6.26 10.20
CA LEU A 33 17.11 6.97 10.30
C LEU A 33 17.22 8.46 10.63
N ALA A 34 18.41 8.98 10.88
CA ALA A 34 18.66 10.40 11.10
C ALA A 34 19.31 11.02 9.84
N ALA A 35 18.63 10.99 8.71
CA ALA A 35 18.94 11.92 7.64
C ALA A 35 18.51 13.31 8.14
N ASP A 36 19.47 14.18 8.33
CA ASP A 36 19.26 15.60 8.60
C ASP A 36 18.47 16.17 7.40
N LEU A 37 17.17 16.39 7.60
CA LEU A 37 16.28 16.98 6.58
C LEU A 37 16.72 18.46 6.45
N THR A 38 17.68 18.71 5.60
CA THR A 38 17.93 20.08 5.11
C THR A 38 16.67 20.51 4.37
N VAL A 39 15.93 21.42 4.97
CA VAL A 39 14.76 22.06 4.35
C VAL A 39 15.27 22.77 3.10
N ASP A 40 14.86 22.25 1.93
CA ASP A 40 15.13 22.89 0.65
C ASP A 40 14.43 24.26 0.67
N SER A 41 15.19 25.32 0.45
CA SER A 41 14.69 26.72 0.49
C SER A 41 13.65 26.99 -0.59
N ASP A 42 13.49 26.09 -1.55
CA ASP A 42 12.58 26.22 -2.68
C ASP A 42 11.28 25.38 -2.51
N ALA A 43 11.08 24.75 -1.34
CA ALA A 43 9.88 23.99 -1.06
C ALA A 43 8.64 24.91 -0.98
N ASP A 44 7.52 24.46 -1.53
CA ASP A 44 6.25 25.18 -1.41
C ASP A 44 5.85 25.28 0.08
N PRO A 45 5.68 26.47 0.65
CA PRO A 45 5.38 26.63 2.08
C PRO A 45 4.05 25.99 2.51
N ARG A 46 3.23 25.55 1.56
CA ARG A 46 1.99 24.80 1.84
C ARG A 46 2.26 23.37 2.28
N TRP A 47 3.44 22.80 1.98
CA TRP A 47 3.79 21.41 2.23
C TRP A 47 4.96 21.27 3.22
N PRO A 48 5.10 20.13 3.94
CA PRO A 48 4.20 18.95 3.92
C PRO A 48 2.89 19.21 4.65
N ARG A 49 1.83 18.48 4.28
CA ARG A 49 0.52 18.60 4.94
C ARG A 49 -0.21 17.27 5.03
N THR A 50 -0.84 17.04 6.18
CA THR A 50 -1.71 15.89 6.44
C THR A 50 -3.16 16.35 6.58
N TYR A 51 -4.07 15.69 5.86
CA TYR A 51 -5.50 15.88 5.95
C TYR A 51 -6.14 14.64 6.56
N LEU A 52 -6.93 14.83 7.61
CA LEU A 52 -7.80 13.80 8.17
C LEU A 52 -9.19 14.02 7.59
N LEU A 53 -9.60 13.14 6.69
CA LEU A 53 -10.78 13.34 5.87
C LEU A 53 -11.99 12.59 6.46
N THR A 54 -13.14 13.23 6.46
CA THR A 54 -14.42 12.62 6.80
C THR A 54 -15.24 12.47 5.53
N LEU A 55 -15.32 11.23 5.01
CA LEU A 55 -15.88 10.90 3.71
C LEU A 55 -17.15 10.07 3.82
N ASP A 56 -18.18 10.42 3.05
CA ASP A 56 -19.37 9.57 2.90
C ASP A 56 -19.05 8.32 2.05
N ALA A 57 -18.13 8.46 1.10
CA ALA A 57 -17.65 7.37 0.26
C ALA A 57 -16.51 6.54 0.91
N GLY A 58 -16.21 6.75 2.19
CA GLY A 58 -15.26 5.92 2.93
C GLY A 58 -15.60 4.42 2.89
N ALA A 59 -14.63 3.56 3.22
CA ALA A 59 -14.82 2.11 3.21
C ALA A 59 -15.97 1.67 4.12
N PHE A 60 -16.09 2.32 5.28
CA PHE A 60 -17.15 2.08 6.26
C PHE A 60 -17.86 3.39 6.62
N PRO A 61 -19.06 3.31 7.20
CA PRO A 61 -19.72 4.50 7.75
C PRO A 61 -18.80 5.26 8.69
N LYS A 62 -18.90 6.58 8.65
CA LYS A 62 -18.14 7.48 9.53
C LYS A 62 -18.25 7.04 10.97
N THR A 63 -17.11 6.92 11.64
CA THR A 63 -17.06 6.77 13.09
C THR A 63 -16.68 8.09 13.72
N PRO A 64 -17.21 8.45 14.91
CA PRO A 64 -16.85 9.71 15.57
C PRO A 64 -15.36 9.81 15.90
N ASP A 65 -14.69 8.64 16.07
CA ASP A 65 -13.37 8.55 16.67
C ASP A 65 -12.23 8.46 15.67
N HIS A 66 -12.53 8.22 14.37
CA HIS A 66 -11.52 8.07 13.32
C HIS A 66 -11.92 8.77 12.03
N PRO A 67 -10.94 9.32 11.29
CA PRO A 67 -11.19 9.82 9.94
C PRO A 67 -11.56 8.67 8.99
N SER A 68 -12.27 8.97 7.90
CA SER A 68 -12.56 7.97 6.86
C SER A 68 -11.34 7.68 5.99
N ALA A 69 -10.39 8.61 5.95
CA ALA A 69 -9.10 8.47 5.28
C ALA A 69 -8.11 9.52 5.79
N LEU A 70 -6.82 9.22 5.64
CA LEU A 70 -5.74 10.19 5.77
C LEU A 70 -5.15 10.43 4.38
N LEU A 71 -5.03 11.72 3.99
CA LEU A 71 -4.29 12.12 2.80
C LEU A 71 -3.05 12.92 3.23
N TYR A 72 -1.89 12.52 2.74
CA TYR A 72 -0.63 13.22 2.96
C TYR A 72 -0.07 13.76 1.65
N VAL A 73 0.39 15.01 1.70
CA VAL A 73 1.10 15.71 0.63
C VAL A 73 2.54 15.89 1.08
N PRO A 74 3.54 15.28 0.39
CA PRO A 74 4.92 15.35 0.81
C PRO A 74 5.52 16.76 0.66
N SER A 75 6.64 17.00 1.38
CA SER A 75 7.35 18.28 1.38
C SER A 75 7.80 18.72 -0.02
N SER A 76 8.16 17.76 -0.84
CA SER A 76 8.65 17.95 -2.20
C SER A 76 7.57 17.84 -3.29
N PHE A 77 6.28 17.86 -2.91
CA PHE A 77 5.18 17.64 -3.87
C PHE A 77 5.06 18.78 -4.88
N VAL A 78 5.05 18.43 -6.15
CA VAL A 78 4.79 19.34 -7.26
C VAL A 78 3.51 18.91 -7.97
N PRO A 79 2.46 19.75 -8.00
CA PRO A 79 1.16 19.39 -8.57
C PRO A 79 1.17 19.46 -10.11
N THR A 80 2.00 18.63 -10.74
CA THR A 80 2.07 18.49 -12.20
C THR A 80 1.26 17.28 -12.65
N ALA A 81 0.37 17.45 -13.61
CA ALA A 81 -0.38 16.32 -14.17
C ALA A 81 0.49 15.53 -15.17
N PRO A 82 0.37 14.18 -15.20
CA PRO A 82 -0.47 13.36 -14.33
C PRO A 82 0.06 13.31 -12.90
N ILE A 83 -0.85 13.18 -11.91
CA ILE A 83 -0.49 13.16 -10.50
C ILE A 83 -0.36 11.72 -10.02
N SER A 84 0.80 11.37 -9.49
CA SER A 84 1.03 10.06 -8.91
C SER A 84 0.32 9.91 -7.56
N LEU A 85 -0.25 8.73 -7.31
CA LEU A 85 -0.96 8.41 -6.07
C LEU A 85 -0.47 7.08 -5.52
N VAL A 86 -0.17 7.06 -4.22
CA VAL A 86 0.04 5.85 -3.43
C VAL A 86 -1.15 5.67 -2.50
N VAL A 87 -1.75 4.49 -2.53
CA VAL A 87 -2.83 4.09 -1.61
C VAL A 87 -2.29 3.01 -0.70
N TYR A 88 -2.46 3.17 0.61
CA TYR A 88 -2.04 2.15 1.57
C TYR A 88 -3.20 1.68 2.43
N ILE A 89 -3.45 0.36 2.43
CA ILE A 89 -4.52 -0.29 3.19
C ILE A 89 -3.89 -1.03 4.39
N HIS A 90 -4.27 -0.64 5.60
CA HIS A 90 -3.75 -1.26 6.82
C HIS A 90 -4.41 -2.62 7.14
N GLY A 91 -3.82 -3.34 8.08
CA GLY A 91 -4.33 -4.61 8.58
C GLY A 91 -5.30 -4.48 9.75
N PHE A 92 -5.64 -5.63 10.36
CA PHE A 92 -6.59 -5.74 11.48
C PHE A 92 -6.23 -4.87 12.67
N ASN A 93 -7.24 -4.22 13.24
CA ASN A 93 -7.14 -3.42 14.47
C ASN A 93 -6.08 -2.30 14.41
N ASN A 94 -5.58 -1.94 13.25
CA ASN A 94 -4.73 -0.78 13.03
C ASN A 94 -5.57 0.38 12.49
N CYS A 95 -5.04 1.59 12.43
CA CYS A 95 -5.73 2.79 11.95
C CYS A 95 -4.77 3.72 11.19
N VAL A 96 -5.35 4.59 10.39
CA VAL A 96 -4.58 5.45 9.48
C VAL A 96 -3.63 6.39 10.22
N GLU A 97 -4.02 6.90 11.39
CA GLU A 97 -3.17 7.77 12.20
C GLU A 97 -1.98 7.03 12.81
N ASN A 98 -2.14 5.71 13.05
CA ASN A 98 -1.06 4.91 13.65
C ASN A 98 -0.01 4.50 12.61
N ILE A 99 -0.44 4.01 11.43
CA ILE A 99 0.49 3.47 10.43
C ILE A 99 1.47 4.50 9.86
N VAL A 100 1.12 5.78 9.94
CA VAL A 100 1.97 6.89 9.45
C VAL A 100 2.99 7.39 10.47
N ARG A 101 2.86 7.00 11.76
CA ARG A 101 3.75 7.48 12.84
C ARG A 101 5.19 7.03 12.63
N PRO A 102 6.17 7.88 12.96
CA PRO A 102 7.61 7.57 12.75
C PRO A 102 8.15 6.54 13.75
N THR A 103 7.50 6.39 14.91
CA THR A 103 7.97 5.50 16.00
C THR A 103 7.62 4.05 15.76
N ALA A 104 8.46 3.12 16.24
CA ALA A 104 8.16 1.69 16.22
C ALA A 104 6.99 1.31 17.14
N SER A 105 6.94 1.92 18.33
CA SER A 105 5.85 1.76 19.28
C SER A 105 4.65 2.58 18.81
N GLY A 106 3.70 1.98 18.15
CA GLY A 106 2.48 2.64 17.71
C GLY A 106 1.54 3.05 18.85
N GLN A 107 0.27 3.02 18.54
CA GLN A 107 -0.80 3.33 19.51
C GLN A 107 -1.94 2.32 19.40
N SER A 108 -2.85 2.36 20.37
CA SER A 108 -4.14 1.68 20.26
C SER A 108 -5.06 2.48 19.37
N CYS A 109 -5.72 1.82 18.44
CA CYS A 109 -6.69 2.42 17.52
C CYS A 109 -8.12 2.40 18.07
N LYS A 110 -8.33 1.85 19.25
CA LYS A 110 -9.61 1.89 19.97
C LYS A 110 -9.37 1.95 21.46
N SER A 111 -10.34 2.52 22.20
CA SER A 111 -10.27 2.58 23.66
C SER A 111 -10.12 1.19 24.26
N GLY A 112 -9.11 1.01 25.12
CA GLY A 112 -8.79 -0.27 25.76
C GLY A 112 -8.27 -1.37 24.82
N GLY A 113 -7.99 -1.05 23.57
CA GLY A 113 -7.42 -1.98 22.59
C GLY A 113 -5.92 -2.18 22.77
N ALA A 114 -5.38 -3.23 22.14
CA ALA A 114 -3.95 -3.45 22.10
C ALA A 114 -3.23 -2.37 21.27
N VAL A 115 -2.04 -2.00 21.71
CA VAL A 115 -1.14 -1.16 20.92
C VAL A 115 -0.74 -1.92 19.64
N ARG A 116 -0.79 -1.25 18.50
CA ARG A 116 -0.40 -1.78 17.19
C ARG A 116 0.86 -1.10 16.71
N ASN A 117 1.65 -1.81 15.92
CA ASN A 117 2.88 -1.25 15.36
C ASN A 117 2.57 -0.15 14.34
N ALA A 118 3.35 0.92 14.40
CA ALA A 118 3.40 1.95 13.39
C ALA A 118 4.39 1.57 12.28
N TYR A 119 4.21 2.12 11.08
CA TYR A 119 5.02 1.71 9.92
C TYR A 119 5.87 2.83 9.32
N ASN A 120 5.73 4.07 9.83
CA ASN A 120 6.43 5.25 9.31
C ASN A 120 6.19 5.47 7.80
N LEU A 121 4.96 5.32 7.34
CA LEU A 121 4.66 5.39 5.90
C LEU A 121 4.99 6.76 5.30
N ILE A 122 4.75 7.84 6.06
CA ILE A 122 5.10 9.21 5.65
C ILE A 122 6.62 9.31 5.43
N GLY A 123 7.43 8.94 6.42
CA GLY A 123 8.89 8.99 6.29
C GLY A 123 9.41 8.11 5.16
N GLN A 124 8.79 6.94 4.92
CA GLN A 124 9.16 6.07 3.81
C GLN A 124 8.80 6.67 2.45
N LEU A 125 7.68 7.40 2.33
CA LEU A 125 7.34 8.11 1.10
C LEU A 125 8.33 9.26 0.86
N GLU A 126 8.62 10.08 1.87
CA GLU A 126 9.58 11.20 1.76
C GLU A 126 10.96 10.70 1.32
N THR A 127 11.46 9.62 1.93
CA THR A 127 12.78 9.05 1.59
C THR A 127 12.80 8.29 0.27
N SER A 128 11.65 7.98 -0.31
CA SER A 128 11.57 7.32 -1.63
C SER A 128 11.84 8.26 -2.80
N GLU A 129 11.88 9.57 -2.54
CA GLU A 129 12.06 10.62 -3.56
C GLU A 129 10.99 10.58 -4.66
N ARG A 130 9.75 10.17 -4.31
CA ARG A 130 8.63 10.11 -5.24
C ARG A 130 7.71 11.32 -5.09
N ASN A 131 7.40 11.95 -6.20
CA ASN A 131 6.40 13.01 -6.28
C ASN A 131 5.00 12.41 -6.36
N ALA A 132 4.45 11.99 -5.22
CA ALA A 132 3.17 11.30 -5.14
C ALA A 132 2.39 11.68 -3.87
N LEU A 133 1.08 11.74 -3.98
CA LEU A 133 0.18 11.80 -2.82
C LEU A 133 0.14 10.43 -2.13
N LEU A 134 0.01 10.40 -0.78
CA LEU A 134 -0.28 9.18 -0.02
C LEU A 134 -1.69 9.25 0.54
N LEU A 135 -2.55 8.32 0.13
CA LEU A 135 -3.90 8.16 0.67
C LEU A 135 -3.99 6.85 1.45
N CYS A 136 -4.40 6.95 2.71
CA CYS A 136 -4.65 5.80 3.58
C CYS A 136 -6.15 5.75 3.91
N PRO A 137 -6.98 4.96 3.23
CA PRO A 137 -8.37 4.74 3.62
C PRO A 137 -8.44 3.99 4.94
N GLU A 138 -9.34 4.41 5.84
CA GLU A 138 -9.66 3.66 7.06
C GLU A 138 -10.47 2.41 6.71
N VAL A 139 -10.02 1.27 7.19
CA VAL A 139 -10.72 0.00 7.08
C VAL A 139 -11.12 -0.49 8.49
N ALA A 140 -11.21 -1.77 8.74
CA ALA A 140 -11.67 -2.29 10.03
C ALA A 140 -10.65 -2.06 11.17
N PHE A 141 -10.63 -0.84 11.75
CA PHE A 141 -9.70 -0.45 12.82
C PHE A 141 -10.04 -1.10 14.18
N ASP A 142 -11.28 -1.45 14.42
CA ASP A 142 -11.80 -1.92 15.70
C ASP A 142 -11.94 -3.45 15.80
N ARG A 143 -11.63 -4.17 14.73
CA ARG A 143 -11.85 -5.62 14.62
C ARG A 143 -10.84 -6.33 13.72
N ALA A 144 -10.78 -7.65 13.89
CA ALA A 144 -10.04 -8.54 12.99
C ALA A 144 -10.94 -8.90 11.79
N SER A 145 -11.01 -8.03 10.80
CA SER A 145 -11.83 -8.22 9.61
C SER A 145 -11.11 -7.75 8.35
N SER A 146 -11.13 -8.58 7.30
CA SER A 146 -10.68 -8.21 5.96
C SER A 146 -11.81 -7.65 5.09
N ASP A 147 -12.97 -7.34 5.67
CA ASP A 147 -14.08 -6.76 4.92
C ASP A 147 -13.61 -5.47 4.23
N PRO A 148 -13.66 -5.38 2.90
CA PRO A 148 -13.24 -4.19 2.17
C PRO A 148 -14.23 -3.04 2.27
N GLY A 149 -15.42 -3.26 2.84
CA GLY A 149 -16.49 -2.29 2.82
C GLY A 149 -16.79 -1.82 1.38
N ARG A 150 -17.00 -0.52 1.19
CA ARG A 150 -17.26 0.06 -0.13
C ARG A 150 -16.09 -0.04 -1.10
N LEU A 151 -14.85 -0.23 -0.62
CA LEU A 151 -13.70 -0.43 -1.51
C LEU A 151 -13.78 -1.74 -2.31
N GLY A 152 -14.58 -2.71 -1.85
CA GLY A 152 -14.88 -3.94 -2.58
C GLY A 152 -15.98 -3.81 -3.63
N THR A 153 -16.62 -2.66 -3.78
CA THR A 153 -17.74 -2.45 -4.71
C THR A 153 -17.30 -1.84 -6.04
N ILE A 154 -18.10 -2.00 -7.09
CA ILE A 154 -17.85 -1.39 -8.40
C ILE A 154 -17.79 0.14 -8.24
N ASN A 155 -16.69 0.75 -8.71
CA ASN A 155 -16.40 2.17 -8.61
C ASN A 155 -16.32 2.72 -7.17
N GLY A 156 -16.27 1.88 -6.14
CA GLY A 156 -16.20 2.33 -4.75
C GLY A 156 -14.95 3.15 -4.46
N PHE A 157 -13.80 2.72 -4.97
CA PHE A 157 -12.56 3.48 -4.82
C PHE A 157 -12.57 4.80 -5.60
N ARG A 158 -13.13 4.81 -6.81
CA ARG A 158 -13.31 6.05 -7.59
C ARG A 158 -14.18 7.08 -6.85
N ALA A 159 -15.24 6.62 -6.19
CA ALA A 159 -16.11 7.49 -5.39
C ALA A 159 -15.36 8.10 -4.20
N LEU A 160 -14.57 7.28 -3.47
CA LEU A 160 -13.72 7.73 -2.38
C LEU A 160 -12.72 8.79 -2.85
N LEU A 161 -12.02 8.55 -3.97
CA LEU A 161 -11.05 9.48 -4.52
C LEU A 161 -11.70 10.82 -4.91
N LYS A 162 -12.85 10.75 -5.57
CA LYS A 162 -13.57 11.96 -6.00
C LYS A 162 -13.94 12.85 -4.80
N GLU A 163 -14.39 12.25 -3.71
CA GLU A 163 -14.75 12.99 -2.50
C GLU A 163 -13.50 13.51 -1.79
N ALA A 164 -12.45 12.67 -1.63
CA ALA A 164 -11.21 13.05 -0.98
C ALA A 164 -10.52 14.21 -1.68
N LEU A 165 -10.35 14.15 -3.00
CA LEU A 165 -9.75 15.23 -3.79
C LEU A 165 -10.62 16.49 -3.77
N GLY A 166 -11.95 16.34 -3.75
CA GLY A 166 -12.86 17.45 -3.62
C GLY A 166 -12.71 18.22 -2.30
N GLN A 167 -12.44 17.54 -1.19
CA GLN A 167 -12.23 18.19 0.11
C GLN A 167 -10.92 18.97 0.20
N VAL A 168 -9.90 18.61 -0.56
CA VAL A 168 -8.58 19.27 -0.54
C VAL A 168 -8.33 20.20 -1.73
N GLN A 169 -9.33 20.41 -2.59
CA GLN A 169 -9.17 21.18 -3.83
C GLN A 169 -8.79 22.65 -3.61
N THR A 170 -9.12 23.22 -2.45
CA THR A 170 -8.74 24.61 -2.11
C THR A 170 -7.22 24.75 -2.01
N ASP A 171 -6.55 23.72 -1.53
CA ASP A 171 -5.10 23.74 -1.31
C ASP A 171 -4.32 23.18 -2.51
N LEU A 172 -4.78 22.05 -3.05
CA LEU A 172 -4.11 21.33 -4.15
C LEU A 172 -4.50 21.82 -5.55
N GLY A 173 -5.52 22.66 -5.65
CA GLY A 173 -6.19 22.91 -6.91
C GLY A 173 -7.16 21.77 -7.27
N ARG A 174 -7.92 21.95 -8.34
CA ARG A 174 -8.84 20.93 -8.83
C ARG A 174 -8.07 19.80 -9.50
N ILE A 175 -8.09 18.63 -8.87
CA ILE A 175 -7.56 17.39 -9.42
C ILE A 175 -8.75 16.49 -9.77
N ASP A 176 -8.86 16.08 -11.03
CA ASP A 176 -9.81 15.04 -11.43
C ASP A 176 -9.21 13.67 -11.19
N VAL A 177 -10.05 12.70 -10.83
CA VAL A 177 -9.62 11.30 -10.62
C VAL A 177 -8.94 10.72 -11.87
N ASP A 178 -9.36 11.14 -13.06
CA ASP A 178 -8.78 10.69 -14.33
C ASP A 178 -7.39 11.29 -14.63
N GLN A 179 -6.94 12.25 -13.83
CA GLN A 179 -5.57 12.80 -13.89
C GLN A 179 -4.57 12.04 -13.01
N LEU A 180 -5.06 11.09 -12.19
CA LEU A 180 -4.21 10.28 -11.33
C LEU A 180 -3.53 9.18 -12.14
N SER A 181 -2.22 9.25 -12.29
CA SER A 181 -1.40 8.22 -12.96
C SER A 181 0.09 8.49 -12.71
N PRO A 182 0.88 7.47 -12.36
CA PRO A 182 0.46 6.11 -11.98
C PRO A 182 -0.21 6.07 -10.60
N VAL A 183 -1.00 5.01 -10.38
CA VAL A 183 -1.62 4.69 -9.08
C VAL A 183 -1.04 3.40 -8.54
N VAL A 184 -0.46 3.45 -7.34
CA VAL A 184 0.06 2.31 -6.59
C VAL A 184 -0.89 1.96 -5.46
N VAL A 185 -1.24 0.69 -5.32
CA VAL A 185 -2.04 0.17 -4.20
C VAL A 185 -1.17 -0.77 -3.37
N ALA A 186 -0.90 -0.41 -2.13
CA ALA A 186 -0.20 -1.23 -1.17
C ALA A 186 -1.13 -1.71 -0.06
N SER A 187 -0.93 -2.92 0.45
CA SER A 187 -1.67 -3.41 1.61
C SER A 187 -0.80 -4.23 2.54
N HIS A 188 -1.18 -4.23 3.81
CA HIS A 188 -0.58 -5.07 4.84
C HIS A 188 -1.64 -5.97 5.46
N SER A 189 -1.27 -7.24 5.76
CA SER A 189 -2.10 -8.15 6.56
C SER A 189 -3.53 -8.27 6.00
N GLY A 190 -4.54 -8.01 6.82
CA GLY A 190 -5.96 -8.06 6.48
C GLY A 190 -6.42 -7.06 5.42
N GLY A 191 -5.58 -6.13 4.97
CA GLY A 191 -5.91 -5.16 3.92
C GLY A 191 -6.03 -5.75 2.50
N TYR A 192 -5.66 -7.01 2.31
CA TYR A 192 -5.64 -7.67 0.99
C TYR A 192 -6.96 -7.64 0.24
N ALA A 193 -8.09 -7.80 0.94
CA ALA A 193 -9.39 -7.86 0.28
C ALA A 193 -9.81 -6.49 -0.30
N ALA A 194 -9.48 -5.40 0.41
CA ALA A 194 -9.68 -4.05 -0.11
C ALA A 194 -8.75 -3.75 -1.29
N ALA A 195 -7.46 -4.14 -1.20
CA ALA A 195 -6.53 -4.00 -2.31
C ALA A 195 -6.97 -4.76 -3.56
N ALA A 196 -7.46 -5.99 -3.42
CA ALA A 196 -8.03 -6.79 -4.50
C ALA A 196 -9.26 -6.12 -5.12
N GLY A 197 -10.21 -5.65 -4.29
CA GLY A 197 -11.40 -4.95 -4.75
C GLY A 197 -11.08 -3.67 -5.52
N ILE A 198 -10.11 -2.90 -5.04
CA ILE A 198 -9.62 -1.69 -5.74
C ILE A 198 -9.02 -2.06 -7.10
N ALA A 199 -8.12 -3.06 -7.13
CA ALA A 199 -7.41 -3.45 -8.35
C ALA A 199 -8.36 -3.99 -9.43
N GLU A 200 -9.38 -4.77 -9.04
CA GLU A 200 -10.28 -5.43 -9.98
C GLU A 200 -11.45 -4.54 -10.42
N ARG A 201 -12.07 -3.81 -9.47
CA ARG A 201 -13.36 -3.13 -9.70
C ARG A 201 -13.46 -1.71 -9.14
N GLY A 202 -12.34 -1.14 -8.67
CA GLY A 202 -12.31 0.19 -8.03
C GLY A 202 -12.66 1.36 -8.95
N GLY A 203 -12.67 1.17 -10.28
CA GLY A 203 -13.05 2.19 -11.26
C GLY A 203 -11.94 3.18 -11.62
N VAL A 204 -10.70 2.88 -11.23
CA VAL A 204 -9.50 3.65 -11.54
C VAL A 204 -8.41 2.68 -12.01
N PRO A 205 -7.66 2.99 -13.08
CA PRO A 205 -6.55 2.16 -13.51
C PRO A 205 -5.48 2.07 -12.42
N ILE A 206 -5.11 0.84 -12.04
CA ILE A 206 -4.05 0.59 -11.06
C ILE A 206 -2.79 0.15 -11.81
N SER A 207 -1.71 0.89 -11.58
CA SER A 207 -0.41 0.62 -12.21
C SER A 207 0.38 -0.43 -11.43
N GLU A 208 0.36 -0.37 -10.09
CA GLU A 208 1.16 -1.28 -9.27
C GLU A 208 0.38 -1.77 -8.05
N VAL A 209 0.60 -3.03 -7.66
CA VAL A 209 0.03 -3.64 -6.45
C VAL A 209 1.15 -4.19 -5.60
N TYR A 210 1.19 -3.80 -4.31
CA TYR A 210 2.16 -4.27 -3.32
C TYR A 210 1.46 -4.96 -2.15
N LEU A 211 1.76 -6.23 -1.94
CA LEU A 211 1.23 -7.02 -0.83
C LEU A 211 2.35 -7.24 0.20
N LEU A 212 2.26 -6.53 1.32
CA LEU A 212 3.25 -6.55 2.39
C LEU A 212 2.77 -7.53 3.46
N ASP A 213 3.13 -8.79 3.31
CA ASP A 213 2.62 -9.95 4.06
C ASP A 213 1.08 -9.96 4.13
N SER A 214 0.46 -9.79 2.95
CA SER A 214 -0.96 -9.46 2.81
C SER A 214 -1.74 -10.43 1.92
N LEU A 215 -1.14 -11.48 1.33
CA LEU A 215 -1.85 -12.40 0.43
C LEU A 215 -2.52 -13.55 1.21
N TYR A 216 -3.53 -13.22 2.04
CA TYR A 216 -4.31 -14.23 2.77
C TYR A 216 -5.47 -14.82 1.96
N GLY A 217 -5.85 -14.18 0.86
CA GLY A 217 -6.93 -14.61 -0.02
C GLY A 217 -6.99 -13.75 -1.27
N ASN A 218 -8.12 -13.84 -1.99
CA ASN A 218 -8.37 -13.07 -3.22
C ASN A 218 -7.33 -13.29 -4.34
N SER A 219 -6.62 -14.40 -4.34
CA SER A 219 -5.60 -14.71 -5.37
C SER A 219 -6.19 -14.66 -6.79
N GLY A 220 -7.46 -15.05 -6.97
CA GLY A 220 -8.16 -14.96 -8.26
C GLY A 220 -8.40 -13.54 -8.74
N ASP A 221 -8.67 -12.60 -7.83
CA ASP A 221 -8.85 -11.18 -8.16
C ASP A 221 -7.51 -10.58 -8.64
N PHE A 222 -6.41 -10.88 -7.95
CA PHE A 222 -5.07 -10.46 -8.37
C PHE A 222 -4.64 -11.13 -9.68
N GLU A 223 -4.94 -12.42 -9.88
CA GLU A 223 -4.72 -13.09 -11.16
C GLU A 223 -5.49 -12.39 -12.29
N THR A 224 -6.78 -12.09 -12.07
CA THR A 224 -7.62 -11.38 -13.04
C THR A 224 -7.01 -10.03 -13.39
N TRP A 225 -6.58 -9.26 -12.38
CA TRP A 225 -5.91 -7.98 -12.60
C TRP A 225 -4.60 -8.14 -13.39
N MET A 226 -3.75 -9.13 -13.07
CA MET A 226 -2.51 -9.39 -13.81
C MET A 226 -2.78 -9.73 -15.29
N ARG A 227 -3.82 -10.52 -15.56
CA ARG A 227 -4.18 -10.96 -16.93
C ARG A 227 -4.75 -9.87 -17.82
N GLN A 228 -5.19 -8.74 -17.26
CA GLN A 228 -5.75 -7.64 -18.05
C GLN A 228 -4.75 -7.05 -19.05
N ASP A 229 -3.46 -7.04 -18.70
CA ASP A 229 -2.41 -6.48 -19.55
C ASP A 229 -1.03 -7.12 -19.26
N LEU A 230 -0.81 -8.30 -19.83
CA LEU A 230 0.41 -9.08 -19.58
C LEU A 230 1.67 -8.43 -20.17
N GLY A 231 1.54 -7.64 -21.23
CA GLY A 231 2.66 -6.96 -21.87
C GLY A 231 3.28 -5.87 -21.01
N SER A 232 2.49 -5.25 -20.15
CA SER A 232 2.92 -4.14 -19.29
C SER A 232 3.88 -4.53 -18.17
N PHE A 233 4.03 -5.83 -17.88
CA PHE A 233 5.00 -6.31 -16.88
C PHE A 233 6.42 -6.47 -17.40
N SER A 234 6.62 -6.31 -18.72
CA SER A 234 7.89 -6.55 -19.39
C SER A 234 8.70 -5.27 -19.58
N GLY A 235 10.00 -5.44 -19.87
CA GLY A 235 10.92 -4.35 -20.16
C GLY A 235 11.72 -3.87 -18.95
N SER A 236 12.61 -2.91 -19.19
CA SER A 236 13.50 -2.33 -18.16
C SER A 236 12.77 -1.37 -17.18
N ALA A 237 11.60 -0.88 -17.60
CA ALA A 237 10.72 -0.04 -16.78
C ALA A 237 9.27 -0.50 -17.01
N PRO A 238 8.82 -1.55 -16.30
CA PRO A 238 7.47 -2.07 -16.48
C PRO A 238 6.44 -1.01 -16.07
N HIS A 239 5.38 -0.88 -16.89
CA HIS A 239 4.28 0.05 -16.61
C HIS A 239 3.28 -0.52 -15.58
N ARG A 240 3.29 -1.84 -15.40
CA ARG A 240 2.54 -2.52 -14.32
C ARG A 240 3.49 -3.35 -13.49
N ARG A 241 3.25 -3.38 -12.18
CA ARG A 241 4.03 -4.18 -11.25
C ARG A 241 3.14 -4.84 -10.21
N PHE A 242 3.50 -6.07 -9.89
CA PHE A 242 2.96 -6.78 -8.74
C PHE A 242 4.12 -7.23 -7.87
N ALA A 243 4.15 -6.81 -6.61
CA ALA A 243 5.14 -7.24 -5.65
C ALA A 243 4.45 -7.81 -4.40
N SER A 244 4.74 -9.04 -4.05
CA SER A 244 4.29 -9.66 -2.81
C SER A 244 5.50 -10.07 -1.98
N ILE A 245 5.67 -9.40 -0.85
CA ILE A 245 6.69 -9.72 0.15
C ILE A 245 5.98 -10.47 1.27
N TYR A 246 6.41 -11.69 1.58
CA TYR A 246 5.68 -12.58 2.48
C TYR A 246 6.59 -13.25 3.51
N THR A 247 6.00 -13.69 4.62
CA THR A 247 6.69 -14.37 5.72
C THR A 247 6.19 -15.79 5.90
N ASP A 248 6.88 -16.57 6.75
CA ASP A 248 6.46 -17.94 7.07
C ASP A 248 5.36 -17.98 8.12
N GLY A 249 5.35 -17.00 9.01
CA GLY A 249 4.51 -17.02 10.22
C GLY A 249 3.06 -16.59 10.01
N GLY A 250 2.77 -15.88 8.92
CA GLY A 250 1.49 -15.20 8.75
C GLY A 250 0.41 -15.98 8.00
N GLY A 251 0.71 -17.15 7.45
CA GLY A 251 -0.24 -17.91 6.61
C GLY A 251 -0.27 -17.48 5.15
N THR A 252 0.57 -16.54 4.73
CA THR A 252 0.65 -16.03 3.35
C THR A 252 1.56 -16.88 2.44
N LEU A 253 2.44 -17.69 3.01
CA LEU A 253 3.44 -18.51 2.29
C LEU A 253 2.81 -19.35 1.17
N ALA A 254 1.82 -20.16 1.50
CA ALA A 254 1.21 -21.10 0.54
C ALA A 254 0.50 -20.34 -0.60
N ASN A 255 -0.21 -19.27 -0.28
CA ASN A 255 -0.92 -18.44 -1.28
C ASN A 255 0.07 -17.74 -2.23
N ASN A 256 1.19 -17.23 -1.70
CA ASN A 256 2.24 -16.61 -2.52
C ASN A 256 2.87 -17.61 -3.48
N GLN A 257 3.24 -18.82 -3.00
CA GLN A 257 3.81 -19.86 -3.84
C GLN A 257 2.83 -20.36 -4.91
N ALA A 258 1.54 -20.48 -4.55
CA ALA A 258 0.50 -20.86 -5.49
C ALA A 258 0.28 -19.79 -6.57
N LEU A 259 0.16 -18.52 -6.18
CA LEU A 259 -0.03 -17.41 -7.14
C LEU A 259 1.19 -17.23 -8.05
N ALA A 260 2.42 -17.33 -7.53
CA ALA A 260 3.65 -17.29 -8.33
C ALA A 260 3.71 -18.43 -9.36
N THR A 261 3.31 -19.63 -8.95
CA THR A 261 3.25 -20.81 -9.85
C THR A 261 2.20 -20.59 -10.94
N MET A 262 1.03 -20.10 -10.58
CA MET A 262 -0.04 -19.80 -11.51
C MET A 262 0.37 -18.69 -12.49
N ALA A 263 0.97 -17.60 -12.00
CA ALA A 263 1.46 -16.50 -12.83
C ALA A 263 2.47 -16.97 -13.87
N ARG A 264 3.41 -17.83 -13.49
CA ARG A 264 4.40 -18.43 -14.42
C ARG A 264 3.73 -19.18 -15.57
N GLY A 265 2.56 -19.79 -15.34
CA GLY A 265 1.82 -20.55 -16.34
C GLY A 265 1.12 -19.71 -17.40
N PHE A 266 0.87 -18.43 -17.16
CA PHE A 266 0.15 -17.57 -18.11
C PHE A 266 0.98 -16.41 -18.69
N LEU A 267 2.16 -16.15 -18.15
CA LEU A 267 3.02 -15.09 -18.66
C LEU A 267 3.63 -15.48 -20.01
N PRO A 268 3.59 -14.58 -21.02
CA PRO A 268 4.24 -14.81 -22.30
C PRO A 268 5.77 -14.87 -22.18
N ASP A 269 6.34 -14.13 -21.24
CA ASP A 269 7.75 -14.15 -20.86
C ASP A 269 7.88 -14.46 -19.37
N PRO A 270 8.22 -15.71 -18.99
CA PRO A 270 8.41 -16.06 -17.59
C PRO A 270 9.60 -15.35 -16.92
N GLY A 271 10.50 -14.72 -17.69
CA GLY A 271 11.64 -13.97 -17.17
C GLY A 271 11.26 -12.68 -16.44
N VAL A 272 10.04 -12.17 -16.64
CA VAL A 272 9.53 -11.00 -15.91
C VAL A 272 9.09 -11.33 -14.48
N LEU A 273 8.98 -12.62 -14.13
CA LEU A 273 8.58 -13.10 -12.83
C LEU A 273 9.79 -13.56 -12.03
N VAL A 274 9.98 -12.94 -10.86
CA VAL A 274 10.95 -13.37 -9.84
C VAL A 274 10.19 -13.98 -8.66
N ASP A 275 10.49 -15.25 -8.35
CA ASP A 275 9.95 -16.00 -7.20
C ASP A 275 11.14 -16.42 -6.33
N ASP A 276 11.57 -15.50 -5.44
CA ASP A 276 12.65 -15.76 -4.49
C ASP A 276 12.11 -16.28 -3.17
N ARG A 277 12.29 -17.56 -2.97
CA ARG A 277 11.88 -18.30 -1.76
C ARG A 277 12.93 -18.27 -0.66
N THR A 278 14.07 -17.61 -0.90
CA THR A 278 15.09 -17.39 0.14
C THR A 278 14.74 -16.17 0.99
N THR A 279 15.30 -16.11 2.19
CA THR A 279 15.15 -14.97 3.08
C THR A 279 16.31 -13.97 2.96
N ALA A 280 17.15 -14.12 1.95
CA ALA A 280 18.28 -13.20 1.71
C ALA A 280 17.78 -11.78 1.44
N THR A 281 18.44 -10.80 2.04
CA THR A 281 18.17 -9.38 1.77
C THR A 281 18.80 -9.00 0.44
N TRP A 282 18.08 -8.21 -0.34
CA TRP A 282 18.54 -7.71 -1.62
C TRP A 282 18.91 -6.22 -1.54
N PRO A 283 19.81 -5.72 -2.41
CA PRO A 283 19.96 -4.29 -2.60
C PRO A 283 18.64 -3.65 -3.07
N PRO A 284 18.29 -2.44 -2.58
CA PRO A 284 17.00 -1.80 -2.92
C PRO A 284 16.69 -1.74 -4.42
N ALA A 285 17.67 -1.42 -5.26
CA ALA A 285 17.49 -1.31 -6.71
C ALA A 285 17.03 -2.62 -7.39
N THR A 286 17.19 -3.77 -6.74
CA THR A 286 16.80 -5.07 -7.30
C THR A 286 15.33 -5.43 -7.12
N TYR A 287 14.55 -4.59 -6.41
CA TYR A 287 13.12 -4.83 -6.22
C TYR A 287 12.24 -4.36 -7.39
N GLY A 288 12.81 -3.78 -8.44
CA GLY A 288 12.10 -3.18 -9.59
C GLY A 288 11.55 -4.15 -10.64
N HIS A 289 11.26 -5.41 -10.29
CA HIS A 289 10.72 -6.40 -11.22
C HIS A 289 9.23 -6.19 -11.53
N GLY A 290 8.78 -6.63 -12.70
CA GLY A 290 7.37 -6.60 -13.10
C GLY A 290 6.50 -7.46 -12.19
N LEU A 291 6.87 -8.73 -11.99
CA LEU A 291 6.25 -9.61 -10.98
C LEU A 291 7.29 -10.10 -10.00
N LEU A 292 7.09 -9.79 -8.73
CA LEU A 292 7.98 -10.14 -7.63
C LEU A 292 7.23 -10.89 -6.54
N PHE A 293 7.69 -12.09 -6.21
CA PHE A 293 7.32 -12.83 -5.01
C PHE A 293 8.59 -13.03 -4.19
N LYS A 294 8.67 -12.41 -3.02
CA LYS A 294 9.88 -12.42 -2.19
C LYS A 294 9.57 -12.86 -0.77
N ARG A 295 10.19 -13.96 -0.34
CA ARG A 295 10.14 -14.39 1.05
C ARG A 295 11.04 -13.51 1.92
N SER A 296 10.56 -13.16 3.11
CA SER A 296 11.26 -12.32 4.08
C SER A 296 11.49 -13.07 5.39
N ALA A 297 12.62 -12.79 6.06
CA ALA A 297 12.89 -13.25 7.43
C ALA A 297 12.31 -12.32 8.50
N LEU A 298 11.76 -11.17 8.11
CA LEU A 298 11.19 -10.22 9.06
C LEU A 298 9.91 -10.79 9.70
N ALA A 299 9.61 -10.30 10.89
CA ALA A 299 8.30 -10.51 11.50
C ALA A 299 7.21 -9.81 10.66
N HIS A 300 5.96 -10.25 10.81
CA HIS A 300 4.80 -9.78 10.06
C HIS A 300 4.72 -8.24 9.95
N ASP A 301 4.75 -7.54 11.09
CA ASP A 301 4.70 -6.07 11.13
C ASP A 301 6.03 -5.40 10.70
N GLY A 302 7.12 -6.13 10.60
CA GLY A 302 8.40 -5.65 10.08
C GLY A 302 8.38 -5.46 8.57
N VAL A 303 7.56 -6.24 7.86
CA VAL A 303 7.50 -6.21 6.38
C VAL A 303 7.09 -4.83 5.85
N PRO A 304 5.99 -4.19 6.28
CA PRO A 304 5.64 -2.86 5.80
C PRO A 304 6.67 -1.79 6.19
N ARG A 305 7.29 -1.91 7.35
CA ARG A 305 8.30 -0.94 7.81
C ARG A 305 9.57 -0.92 6.98
N TYR A 306 9.93 -2.07 6.41
CA TYR A 306 11.17 -2.21 5.67
C TYR A 306 10.96 -2.10 4.16
N TYR A 307 9.90 -2.72 3.63
CA TYR A 307 9.77 -2.91 2.19
C TYR A 307 8.91 -1.86 1.49
N PHE A 308 8.04 -1.12 2.20
CA PHE A 308 7.17 -0.15 1.55
C PHE A 308 7.98 0.94 0.82
N GLY A 309 8.88 1.62 1.52
CA GLY A 309 9.75 2.65 0.91
C GLY A 309 10.68 2.08 -0.17
N THR A 310 11.21 0.86 0.05
CA THR A 310 12.05 0.15 -0.93
C THR A 310 11.29 -0.11 -2.24
N LEU A 311 10.04 -0.54 -2.17
CA LEU A 311 9.21 -0.75 -3.36
C LEU A 311 8.84 0.57 -4.03
N LEU A 312 8.55 1.62 -3.26
CA LEU A 312 8.29 2.95 -3.80
C LEU A 312 9.49 3.51 -4.55
N SER A 313 10.70 3.39 -4.01
CA SER A 313 11.92 3.92 -4.65
C SER A 313 12.21 3.31 -6.03
N THR A 314 11.67 2.12 -6.30
CA THR A 314 11.78 1.41 -7.59
C THR A 314 10.50 1.44 -8.42
N SER A 315 9.48 2.17 -7.98
CA SER A 315 8.16 2.25 -8.64
C SER A 315 8.20 3.10 -9.92
N SER A 316 7.11 3.02 -10.70
CA SER A 316 6.85 3.90 -11.84
C SER A 316 6.33 5.29 -11.46
N LEU A 317 6.16 5.57 -10.18
CA LEU A 317 5.75 6.89 -9.68
C LEU A 317 6.72 7.97 -10.17
N ALA A 318 6.20 9.16 -10.45
CA ALA A 318 7.02 10.29 -10.83
C ALA A 318 8.13 10.54 -9.79
N GLN A 319 9.33 10.80 -10.27
CA GLN A 319 10.43 11.19 -9.39
C GLN A 319 10.32 12.67 -9.03
N HIS A 320 10.80 13.01 -7.86
CA HIS A 320 11.00 14.40 -7.52
C HIS A 320 12.15 14.96 -8.38
N HIS A 321 11.88 16.04 -9.12
CA HIS A 321 12.88 16.76 -9.90
C HIS A 321 13.01 18.19 -9.38
N PRO A 322 14.04 18.52 -8.60
CA PRO A 322 14.25 19.88 -8.08
C PRO A 322 14.25 20.96 -9.18
N ALA A 323 14.75 20.61 -10.37
CA ALA A 323 14.83 21.54 -11.50
C ALA A 323 13.46 21.93 -12.11
N LEU A 324 12.40 21.16 -11.91
CA LEU A 324 11.06 21.48 -12.42
C LEU A 324 10.34 22.52 -11.54
N TRP A 325 10.74 22.66 -10.29
CA TRP A 325 10.21 23.64 -9.35
C TRP A 325 10.60 25.06 -9.73
N ALA A 326 11.82 25.29 -10.20
CA ALA A 326 12.31 26.59 -10.61
C ALA A 326 11.62 27.17 -11.87
N ALA A 327 10.86 26.34 -12.60
CA ALA A 327 10.21 26.70 -13.86
C ALA A 327 8.68 26.93 -13.73
N ALA A 328 8.08 26.75 -12.55
CA ALA A 328 6.66 27.04 -12.37
C ALA A 328 6.45 28.56 -12.43
N PRO A 329 5.64 29.09 -13.38
CA PRO A 329 5.38 30.52 -13.41
C PRO A 329 4.66 30.94 -12.14
N SER A 330 5.21 31.92 -11.45
CA SER A 330 4.51 32.63 -10.38
C SER A 330 3.20 33.21 -10.96
N GLN A 331 2.10 32.51 -10.74
CA GLN A 331 0.77 33.09 -10.96
C GLN A 331 0.55 34.08 -9.82
N VAL A 332 1.11 35.28 -10.02
CA VAL A 332 0.69 36.47 -9.31
C VAL A 332 -0.25 37.17 -10.29
N GLU A 333 -1.58 37.07 -10.03
CA GLU A 333 -2.51 38.16 -10.06
C GLU A 333 -3.87 37.74 -9.51
#